data_0ce6f82513fa4495d6f75980d9859075
#
_entry.id   0ce6f82513fa4495d6f75980d9859075
#
_cell.length_a   1.000
_cell.length_b   1.000
_cell.length_c   1.000
_cell.angle_alpha   90.00
_cell.angle_beta   90.00
_cell.angle_gamma   90.00
#
_symmetry.space_group_name_H-M   'P 1'
#
loop_
_entity.id
_entity.type
_entity.pdbx_description
1 polymer ?
#
loop_
_entity_poly.entity_id
_entity_poly.type
_entity_poly.pdbx_seq_one_letter_code
_entity_poly.pdbx_strand_id
1 'polypeptide(L)' 'MDQPRKQFDEDALLELSESIKQYGVLQPLLVSDKKDYYEIIAGERRWRAAKLAGLKEVPVIVKDFSEQELVEIFPD' A
#
# COMPACT_ATOMS: atom_id res chain seq x y z
N MET A 1 -5.03 -28.39 -3.68
CA MET A 1 -5.88 -27.64 -4.36
C MET A 1 -5.45 -26.28 -4.60
N ASP A 2 -5.46 -25.90 -5.77
CA ASP A 2 -5.07 -24.68 -6.09
C ASP A 2 -6.06 -23.69 -5.91
N GLN A 3 -5.73 -22.55 -5.54
CA GLN A 3 -6.64 -21.52 -5.40
C GLN A 3 -6.47 -20.55 -6.47
N PRO A 4 -7.50 -20.06 -7.04
CA PRO A 4 -7.39 -19.06 -8.08
C PRO A 4 -7.09 -17.71 -7.46
N ARG A 5 -6.16 -17.71 -6.56
CA ARG A 5 -5.89 -16.54 -5.81
C ARG A 5 -5.38 -15.42 -6.65
N LYS A 6 -4.63 -15.73 -7.68
CA LYS A 6 -4.11 -14.72 -8.51
C LYS A 6 -5.18 -13.94 -9.22
N GLN A 7 -6.15 -14.63 -9.78
CA GLN A 7 -7.20 -13.95 -10.45
C GLN A 7 -8.04 -13.16 -9.50
N PHE A 8 -8.37 -13.80 -8.36
CA PHE A 8 -9.08 -13.12 -7.35
C PHE A 8 -8.40 -11.86 -6.98
N ASP A 9 -7.09 -11.92 -6.80
CA ASP A 9 -6.34 -10.77 -6.36
C ASP A 9 -6.34 -9.68 -7.39
N GLU A 10 -6.35 -10.01 -8.66
CA GLU A 10 -6.36 -8.99 -9.68
C GLU A 10 -7.66 -8.24 -9.70
N ASP A 11 -8.78 -8.96 -9.63
CA ASP A 11 -10.06 -8.30 -9.62
C ASP A 11 -10.23 -7.47 -8.37
N ALA A 12 -9.86 -8.03 -7.24
CA ALA A 12 -9.97 -7.31 -6.00
C ALA A 12 -9.07 -6.09 -5.99
N LEU A 13 -7.91 -6.21 -6.62
CA LEU A 13 -7.00 -5.10 -6.68
C LEU A 13 -7.57 -3.98 -7.53
N LEU A 14 -8.21 -4.32 -8.64
CA LEU A 14 -8.83 -3.31 -9.46
C LEU A 14 -9.95 -2.60 -8.72
N GLU A 15 -10.76 -3.34 -8.00
CA GLU A 15 -11.82 -2.74 -7.22
C GLU A 15 -11.25 -1.82 -6.16
N LEU A 16 -10.18 -2.27 -5.53
CA LEU A 16 -9.54 -1.45 -4.51
C LEU A 16 -8.96 -0.19 -5.13
N SER A 17 -8.38 -0.31 -6.32
CA SER A 17 -7.78 0.85 -6.95
C SER A 17 -8.86 1.86 -7.33
N GLU A 18 -10.04 1.40 -7.72
CA GLU A 18 -11.11 2.32 -8.02
C GLU A 18 -11.56 3.06 -6.76
N SER A 19 -11.65 2.34 -5.66
CA SER A 19 -12.00 2.96 -4.41
C SER A 19 -10.95 3.98 -3.99
N ILE A 20 -9.70 3.63 -4.15
CA ILE A 20 -8.61 4.52 -3.79
C ILE A 20 -8.60 5.75 -4.67
N LYS A 21 -8.91 5.57 -5.95
CA LYS A 21 -8.96 6.68 -6.87
C LYS A 21 -10.04 7.67 -6.43
N GLN A 22 -11.11 7.16 -5.90
CA GLN A 22 -12.23 7.99 -5.53
C GLN A 22 -12.07 8.59 -4.14
N TYR A 23 -11.59 7.81 -3.18
CA TYR A 23 -11.57 8.24 -1.79
C TYR A 23 -10.18 8.39 -1.19
N GLY A 24 -9.16 7.97 -1.91
CA GLY A 24 -7.81 7.99 -1.35
C GLY A 24 -7.53 6.76 -0.52
N VAL A 25 -6.33 6.67 0.00
CA VAL A 25 -5.94 5.57 0.85
C VAL A 25 -6.35 5.92 2.26
N LEU A 26 -7.38 5.24 2.76
CA LEU A 26 -7.93 5.57 4.06
C LEU A 26 -7.17 4.95 5.22
N GLN A 27 -6.45 3.86 4.96
CA GLN A 27 -5.66 3.22 5.98
C GLN A 27 -4.21 3.26 5.59
N PRO A 28 -3.32 3.77 6.43
CA PRO A 28 -1.91 3.84 6.06
C PRO A 28 -1.29 2.47 5.94
N LEU A 29 -0.23 2.39 5.16
CA LEU A 29 0.58 1.19 5.10
C LEU A 29 1.53 1.19 6.26
N LEU A 30 2.03 0.02 6.60
CA LEU A 30 3.04 -0.09 7.64
C LEU A 30 4.35 -0.46 6.95
N VAL A 31 5.36 0.34 7.15
CA VAL A 31 6.65 0.12 6.49
C VAL A 31 7.78 0.22 7.50
N SER A 32 8.90 -0.32 7.11
CA SER A 32 10.11 -0.25 7.90
C SER A 32 11.15 0.53 7.12
N ASP A 33 11.87 1.39 7.79
CA ASP A 33 12.89 2.19 7.14
C ASP A 33 14.18 1.39 7.07
N LYS A 34 14.66 1.14 5.87
CA LYS A 34 15.84 0.34 5.65
C LYS A 34 17.00 1.17 5.14
N LYS A 35 16.96 2.46 5.33
CA LYS A 35 18.00 3.37 4.92
C LYS A 35 17.87 3.78 3.47
N ASP A 36 17.97 2.84 2.56
CA ASP A 36 17.91 3.16 1.16
C ASP A 36 16.53 3.00 0.59
N TYR A 37 15.64 2.34 1.31
CA TYR A 37 14.30 2.08 0.81
C TYR A 37 13.40 1.79 2.01
N TYR A 38 12.11 1.74 1.75
CA TYR A 38 11.14 1.34 2.75
C TYR A 38 10.64 -0.03 2.41
N GLU A 39 10.56 -0.88 3.40
CA GLU A 39 10.04 -2.22 3.20
C GLU A 39 8.62 -2.24 3.71
N ILE A 40 7.67 -2.69 2.88
CA ILE A 40 6.29 -2.74 3.29
C ILE A 40 6.10 -3.95 4.19
N ILE A 41 5.68 -3.71 5.41
CA ILE A 41 5.40 -4.78 6.34
C ILE A 41 3.96 -5.21 6.22
N ALA A 42 3.04 -4.28 6.02
CA ALA A 42 1.64 -4.60 5.87
C ALA A 42 1.01 -3.60 4.94
N GLY A 43 0.07 -4.05 4.13
CA GLY A 43 -0.64 -3.18 3.22
C GLY A 43 -0.16 -3.23 1.80
N GLU A 44 0.49 -4.29 1.40
CA GLU A 44 1.03 -4.36 0.05
C GLU A 44 -0.05 -4.25 -1.00
N ARG A 45 -1.24 -4.78 -0.75
CA ARG A 45 -2.31 -4.67 -1.72
C ARG A 45 -2.73 -3.22 -1.89
N ARG A 46 -2.76 -2.46 -0.82
CA ARG A 46 -3.07 -1.04 -0.92
C ARG A 46 -2.01 -0.31 -1.71
N TRP A 47 -0.75 -0.70 -1.52
CA TRP A 47 0.35 -0.10 -2.25
C TRP A 47 0.16 -0.33 -3.74
N ARG A 48 -0.13 -1.58 -4.13
CA ARG A 48 -0.31 -1.89 -5.53
C ARG A 48 -1.52 -1.18 -6.10
N ALA A 49 -2.60 -1.14 -5.32
CA ALA A 49 -3.80 -0.48 -5.78
C ALA A 49 -3.59 1.02 -5.93
N ALA A 50 -2.80 1.59 -5.05
CA ALA A 50 -2.50 3.02 -5.15
C ALA A 50 -1.71 3.32 -6.42
N LYS A 51 -0.79 2.43 -6.78
CA LYS A 51 -0.06 2.61 -8.01
C LYS A 51 -0.99 2.51 -9.21
N LEU A 52 -1.90 1.55 -9.19
CA LEU A 52 -2.86 1.42 -10.28
C LEU A 52 -3.77 2.64 -10.35
N ALA A 53 -4.09 3.21 -9.21
CA ALA A 53 -4.94 4.37 -9.17
C ALA A 53 -4.23 5.64 -9.59
N GLY A 54 -2.91 5.58 -9.70
CA GLY A 54 -2.15 6.73 -10.13
C GLY A 54 -1.92 7.76 -9.06
N LEU A 55 -1.95 7.34 -7.79
CA LEU A 55 -1.72 8.27 -6.71
C LEU A 55 -0.27 8.70 -6.70
N LYS A 56 -0.03 9.94 -6.33
CA LYS A 56 1.31 10.46 -6.28
C LYS A 56 1.99 10.16 -4.97
N GLU A 57 1.21 9.98 -3.91
CA GLU A 57 1.78 9.64 -2.62
C GLU A 57 0.77 8.90 -1.81
N VAL A 58 1.22 8.10 -0.87
CA VAL A 58 0.34 7.32 0.00
C VAL A 58 0.80 7.50 1.43
N PRO A 59 -0.13 7.47 2.37
CA PRO A 59 0.26 7.59 3.77
C PRO A 59 0.83 6.26 4.27
N VAL A 60 1.89 6.32 5.02
CA VAL A 60 2.48 5.13 5.61
C VAL A 60 2.85 5.45 7.04
N ILE A 61 2.90 4.42 7.86
CA ILE A 61 3.42 4.53 9.20
C ILE A 61 4.78 3.86 9.19
N VAL A 62 5.81 4.61 9.53
CA VAL A 62 7.16 4.08 9.54
C VAL A 62 7.39 3.49 10.91
N LYS A 63 7.56 2.18 10.96
CA LYS A 63 7.78 1.51 12.20
C LYS A 63 9.24 1.57 12.56
N ASP A 64 9.52 2.06 13.75
CA ASP A 64 10.87 2.14 14.20
C ASP A 64 10.92 1.48 15.54
N PHE A 65 12.08 1.38 16.14
CA PHE A 65 12.21 0.67 17.37
C PHE A 65 11.44 1.33 18.49
N SER A 66 11.43 2.61 18.53
CA SER A 66 10.83 3.28 19.66
C SER A 66 9.60 4.05 19.30
N GLU A 67 9.41 4.43 18.05
CA GLU A 67 8.26 5.24 17.75
C GLU A 67 7.83 4.98 16.34
N GLN A 68 6.63 5.38 16.05
CA GLN A 68 6.09 5.27 14.73
C GLN A 68 5.77 6.65 14.22
N GLU A 69 6.01 6.89 12.96
CA GLU A 69 5.73 8.15 12.35
C GLU A 69 4.84 7.97 11.17
N LEU A 70 3.90 8.87 11.00
CA LEU A 70 3.03 8.84 9.84
C LEU A 70 3.62 9.76 8.79
N VAL A 71 3.94 9.21 7.66
CA VAL A 71 4.50 10.00 6.57
C VAL A 71 3.82 9.61 5.29
N GLU A 72 4.08 10.35 4.24
CA GLU A 72 3.56 10.03 2.93
C GLU A 72 4.71 9.78 2.00
N ILE A 73 4.64 8.71 1.26
CA ILE A 73 5.70 8.39 0.32
C ILE A 73 5.09 8.20 -1.05
N PHE A 74 5.96 8.21 -2.05
CA PHE A 74 5.52 8.12 -3.43
C PHE A 74 5.49 6.66 -3.84
N PRO A 75 4.36 6.18 -4.34
CA PRO A 75 4.29 4.78 -4.78
C PRO A 75 4.89 4.69 -6.16
N ASP A 76 6.08 4.47 -6.24
CA ASP A 76 6.68 4.46 -7.50
C ASP A 76 6.64 3.16 -8.23
#